data_2993746ab0bc9fc786ffb046ccbb12d8
#
_entry.id   2993746ab0bc9fc786ffb046ccbb12d8
#
_cell.length_a   1.000
_cell.length_b   1.000
_cell.length_c   1.000
_cell.angle_alpha   90.00
_cell.angle_beta   90.00
_cell.angle_gamma   90.00
#
_symmetry.space_group_name_H-M   'P 1'
#
loop_
_entity.id
_entity.type
_entity.pdbx_description
1 polymer ?
#
loop_
_entity_poly.entity_id
_entity_poly.type
_entity_poly.pdbx_seq_one_letter_code
_entity_poly.pdbx_strand_id
1 'polypeptide(L)'
;WESVRQQFLDKVALLEKAQEEKEYQAELKRQMREEKERQDELDRRQREAEEEERRLAEQQKLIEEALRAAEGAHREELEKQRLALEQKIQEAHAQYERAKSMAQLTKQGHVYIISNIGSFGEDVFKIGMTRRLEPMDRVKELSGASVPFDFDVHAMISCDDAPALEKTLHDSLEKYRINRINLRKEFFRVKLERIINEVERHHGQVEYVADPAALQYLQSLEYAENEAA
;
A
#
# COMPACT_ATOMS: atom_id res chain seq x y z
N TRP A 1 -32.31 34.07 25.77
CA TRP A 1 -32.69 33.53 24.45
C TRP A 1 -31.49 33.44 23.50
N GLU A 2 -30.60 34.42 23.44
CA GLU A 2 -29.42 34.40 22.60
C GLU A 2 -28.45 33.26 22.97
N SER A 3 -28.17 33.05 24.25
CA SER A 3 -27.30 31.98 24.73
C SER A 3 -27.82 30.58 24.35
N VAL A 4 -29.12 30.34 24.48
CA VAL A 4 -29.76 29.07 24.10
C VAL A 4 -29.73 28.88 22.58
N ARG A 5 -29.92 29.94 21.82
CA ARG A 5 -29.82 29.91 20.36
C ARG A 5 -28.39 29.57 19.92
N GLN A 6 -27.38 30.16 20.55
CA GLN A 6 -25.96 29.87 20.23
C GLN A 6 -25.63 28.43 20.55
N GLN A 7 -25.99 27.91 21.71
CA GLN A 7 -25.78 26.50 22.07
C GLN A 7 -26.46 25.53 21.09
N PHE A 8 -27.63 25.89 20.57
CA PHE A 8 -28.32 25.10 19.58
C PHE A 8 -27.55 25.08 18.22
N LEU A 9 -27.10 26.26 17.77
CA LEU A 9 -26.30 26.37 16.54
C LEU A 9 -24.97 25.62 16.64
N ASP A 10 -24.29 25.73 17.78
CA ASP A 10 -23.04 25.01 18.03
C ASP A 10 -23.26 23.49 18.00
N LYS A 11 -24.38 23.02 18.56
CA LYS A 11 -24.74 21.61 18.54
C LYS A 11 -25.12 21.11 17.14
N VAL A 12 -25.80 21.91 16.35
CA VAL A 12 -26.12 21.60 14.95
C VAL A 12 -24.83 21.52 14.13
N ALA A 13 -23.93 22.49 14.24
CA ALA A 13 -22.64 22.47 13.56
C ALA A 13 -21.77 21.28 13.95
N LEU A 14 -21.82 20.85 15.21
CA LEU A 14 -21.12 19.63 15.67
C LEU A 14 -21.71 18.37 15.04
N LEU A 15 -23.04 18.29 14.93
CA LEU A 15 -23.72 17.15 14.31
C LEU A 15 -23.48 17.08 12.80
N GLU A 16 -23.46 18.23 12.12
CA GLU A 16 -23.14 18.32 10.69
C GLU A 16 -21.71 17.85 10.42
N LYS A 17 -20.72 18.34 11.19
CA LYS A 17 -19.34 17.86 11.10
C LYS A 17 -19.21 16.36 11.36
N ALA A 18 -19.92 15.85 12.37
CA ALA A 18 -19.90 14.41 12.66
C ALA A 18 -20.56 13.57 11.54
N GLN A 19 -21.54 14.13 10.85
CA GLN A 19 -22.16 13.51 9.69
C GLN A 19 -21.22 13.51 8.48
N GLU A 20 -20.63 14.64 8.16
CA GLU A 20 -19.63 14.78 7.09
C GLU A 20 -18.43 13.83 7.31
N GLU A 21 -17.95 13.74 8.54
CA GLU A 21 -16.87 12.82 8.88
C GLU A 21 -17.25 11.35 8.67
N LYS A 22 -18.48 10.96 9.03
CA LYS A 22 -18.99 9.61 8.78
C LYS A 22 -19.10 9.30 7.29
N GLU A 23 -19.60 10.25 6.51
CA GLU A 23 -19.72 10.11 5.06
C GLU A 23 -18.34 9.99 4.40
N TYR A 24 -17.40 10.84 4.82
CA TYR A 24 -16.00 10.76 4.37
C TYR A 24 -15.35 9.41 4.72
N GLN A 25 -15.51 8.92 5.94
CA GLN A 25 -15.00 7.62 6.37
C GLN A 25 -15.65 6.47 5.60
N ALA A 26 -16.95 6.56 5.30
CA ALA A 26 -17.64 5.56 4.50
C ALA A 26 -17.14 5.54 3.05
N GLU A 27 -16.93 6.72 2.46
CA GLU A 27 -16.39 6.86 1.11
C GLU A 27 -14.95 6.32 1.02
N LEU A 28 -14.11 6.69 1.97
CA LEU A 28 -12.73 6.20 2.05
C LEU A 28 -12.68 4.67 2.16
N LYS A 29 -13.57 4.10 2.99
CA LYS A 29 -13.68 2.65 3.15
C LYS A 29 -14.14 1.96 1.86
N ARG A 30 -15.05 2.59 1.11
CA ARG A 30 -15.51 2.11 -0.19
C ARG A 30 -14.37 2.10 -1.20
N GLN A 31 -13.64 3.20 -1.32
CA GLN A 31 -12.49 3.32 -2.22
C GLN A 31 -11.40 2.28 -1.91
N MET A 32 -11.06 2.09 -0.63
CA MET A 32 -10.10 1.07 -0.20
C MET A 32 -10.56 -0.34 -0.57
N ARG A 33 -11.86 -0.60 -0.48
CA ARG A 33 -12.43 -1.92 -0.85
C ARG A 33 -12.35 -2.14 -2.36
N GLU A 34 -12.77 -1.16 -3.16
CA GLU A 34 -12.72 -1.21 -4.61
C GLU A 34 -11.27 -1.36 -5.12
N GLU A 35 -10.32 -0.66 -4.49
CA GLU A 35 -8.91 -0.78 -4.81
C GLU A 35 -8.36 -2.18 -4.51
N LYS A 36 -8.74 -2.74 -3.35
CA LYS A 36 -8.38 -4.11 -2.98
C LYS A 36 -8.97 -5.13 -3.95
N GLU A 37 -10.26 -5.03 -4.28
CA GLU A 37 -10.94 -5.93 -5.22
C GLU A 37 -10.27 -5.89 -6.60
N ARG A 38 -9.88 -4.70 -7.07
CA ARG A 38 -9.13 -4.53 -8.32
C ARG A 38 -7.75 -5.20 -8.26
N GLN A 39 -7.04 -5.06 -7.14
CA GLN A 39 -5.74 -5.70 -6.94
C GLN A 39 -5.87 -7.22 -6.94
N ASP A 40 -6.83 -7.75 -6.16
CA ASP A 40 -7.09 -9.20 -6.09
C ASP A 40 -7.45 -9.77 -7.47
N GLU A 41 -8.17 -9.01 -8.31
CA GLU A 41 -8.49 -9.41 -9.68
C GLU A 41 -7.24 -9.45 -10.59
N LEU A 42 -6.35 -8.45 -10.48
CA LEU A 42 -5.11 -8.42 -11.26
C LEU A 42 -4.17 -9.57 -10.87
N ASP A 43 -4.03 -9.83 -9.58
CA ASP A 43 -3.22 -10.95 -9.07
C ASP A 43 -3.80 -12.30 -9.52
N ARG A 44 -5.12 -12.42 -9.59
CA ARG A 44 -5.78 -13.62 -10.14
C ARG A 44 -5.49 -13.79 -11.62
N ARG A 45 -5.64 -12.74 -12.43
CA ARG A 45 -5.35 -12.79 -13.87
C ARG A 45 -3.89 -13.14 -14.15
N GLN A 46 -2.96 -12.63 -13.36
CA GLN A 46 -1.55 -12.98 -13.49
C GLN A 46 -1.33 -14.49 -13.23
N ARG A 47 -1.91 -15.04 -12.16
CA ARG A 47 -1.78 -16.49 -11.84
C ARG A 47 -2.40 -17.36 -12.91
N GLU A 48 -3.59 -17.00 -13.40
CA GLU A 48 -4.28 -17.73 -14.48
C GLU A 48 -3.43 -17.76 -15.76
N ALA A 49 -2.83 -16.63 -16.13
CA ALA A 49 -1.94 -16.52 -17.30
C ALA A 49 -0.65 -17.37 -17.11
N GLU A 50 -0.06 -17.36 -15.92
CA GLU A 50 1.12 -18.15 -15.59
C GLU A 50 0.82 -19.66 -15.63
N GLU A 51 -0.34 -20.09 -15.13
CA GLU A 51 -0.76 -21.50 -15.19
C GLU A 51 -1.01 -21.94 -16.63
N GLU A 52 -1.61 -21.09 -17.45
CA GLU A 52 -1.84 -21.39 -18.87
C GLU A 52 -0.52 -21.53 -19.63
N GLU A 53 0.43 -20.63 -19.44
CA GLU A 53 1.75 -20.70 -20.05
C GLU A 53 2.47 -22.01 -19.66
N ARG A 54 2.46 -22.37 -18.37
CA ARG A 54 3.04 -23.63 -17.89
C ARG A 54 2.38 -24.85 -18.51
N ARG A 55 1.03 -24.88 -18.60
CA ARG A 55 0.31 -25.99 -19.21
C ARG A 55 0.65 -26.17 -20.67
N LEU A 56 0.74 -25.09 -21.43
CA LEU A 56 1.11 -25.12 -22.84
C LEU A 56 2.56 -25.59 -23.05
N ALA A 57 3.47 -25.15 -22.19
CA ALA A 57 4.86 -25.63 -22.21
C ALA A 57 4.99 -27.14 -21.92
N GLU A 58 4.15 -27.68 -21.01
CA GLU A 58 4.09 -29.14 -20.77
C GLU A 58 3.55 -29.90 -22.00
N GLN A 59 2.52 -29.37 -22.64
CA GLN A 59 1.99 -29.96 -23.88
C GLN A 59 3.00 -29.93 -25.00
N GLN A 60 3.78 -28.87 -25.13
CA GLN A 60 4.87 -28.81 -26.13
C GLN A 60 5.89 -29.93 -25.94
N LYS A 61 6.33 -30.17 -24.70
CA LYS A 61 7.26 -31.26 -24.40
C LYS A 61 6.72 -32.63 -24.81
N LEU A 62 5.43 -32.88 -24.52
CA LEU A 62 4.80 -34.15 -24.91
C LEU A 62 4.72 -34.35 -26.43
N ILE A 63 4.40 -33.27 -27.17
CA ILE A 63 4.37 -33.31 -28.64
C ILE A 63 5.81 -33.54 -29.20
N GLU A 64 6.82 -32.87 -28.64
CA GLU A 64 8.22 -33.07 -29.04
C GLU A 64 8.71 -34.51 -28.78
N GLU A 65 8.32 -35.11 -27.65
CA GLU A 65 8.61 -36.52 -27.36
C GLU A 65 7.90 -37.46 -28.33
N ALA A 66 6.64 -37.20 -28.64
CA ALA A 66 5.84 -37.97 -29.59
C ALA A 66 6.45 -37.87 -31.02
N LEU A 67 6.92 -36.70 -31.43
CA LEU A 67 7.58 -36.49 -32.73
C LEU A 67 8.85 -37.27 -32.90
N ARG A 68 9.60 -37.52 -31.82
CA ARG A 68 10.83 -38.35 -31.88
C ARG A 68 10.55 -39.80 -32.22
N ALA A 69 9.37 -40.30 -31.87
CA ALA A 69 8.97 -41.69 -32.08
C ALA A 69 8.05 -41.89 -33.31
N ALA A 70 7.56 -40.81 -33.92
CA ALA A 70 6.56 -40.86 -34.97
C ALA A 70 7.19 -40.97 -36.36
N GLU A 71 6.55 -41.73 -37.25
CA GLU A 71 6.94 -41.91 -38.66
C GLU A 71 5.76 -41.65 -39.61
N GLY A 72 6.06 -41.27 -40.87
CA GLY A 72 5.08 -41.12 -41.94
C GLY A 72 4.00 -40.06 -41.68
N ALA A 73 2.75 -40.37 -42.04
CA ALA A 73 1.61 -39.43 -41.95
C ALA A 73 1.32 -38.98 -40.52
N HIS A 74 1.61 -39.79 -39.50
CA HIS A 74 1.44 -39.43 -38.11
C HIS A 74 2.43 -38.32 -37.69
N ARG A 75 3.62 -38.32 -38.22
CA ARG A 75 4.61 -37.28 -37.99
C ARG A 75 4.18 -35.94 -38.57
N GLU A 76 3.63 -35.94 -39.80
CA GLU A 76 3.12 -34.72 -40.43
C GLU A 76 1.98 -34.07 -39.62
N GLU A 77 1.08 -34.88 -39.04
CA GLU A 77 0.01 -34.39 -38.18
C GLU A 77 0.53 -33.81 -36.87
N LEU A 78 1.49 -34.45 -36.22
CA LEU A 78 2.13 -33.93 -35.01
C LEU A 78 2.93 -32.63 -35.26
N GLU A 79 3.56 -32.51 -36.45
CA GLU A 79 4.22 -31.24 -36.83
C GLU A 79 3.24 -30.09 -36.99
N LYS A 80 2.05 -30.34 -37.55
CA LYS A 80 0.96 -29.29 -37.58
C LYS A 80 0.48 -28.92 -36.20
N GLN A 81 0.31 -29.91 -35.33
CA GLN A 81 -0.10 -29.67 -33.93
C GLN A 81 0.96 -28.87 -33.19
N ARG A 82 2.26 -29.17 -33.40
CA ARG A 82 3.37 -28.39 -32.82
C ARG A 82 3.33 -26.93 -33.24
N LEU A 83 3.16 -26.66 -34.56
CA LEU A 83 3.08 -25.29 -35.07
C LEU A 83 1.88 -24.52 -34.49
N ALA A 84 0.72 -25.17 -34.41
CA ALA A 84 -0.47 -24.57 -33.80
C ALA A 84 -0.28 -24.30 -32.30
N LEU A 85 0.41 -25.18 -31.59
CA LEU A 85 0.72 -25.01 -30.18
C LEU A 85 1.75 -23.89 -29.95
N GLU A 86 2.75 -23.79 -30.83
CA GLU A 86 3.77 -22.73 -30.78
C GLU A 86 3.15 -21.32 -30.88
N GLN A 87 2.14 -21.15 -31.76
CA GLN A 87 1.37 -19.92 -31.84
C GLN A 87 0.61 -19.62 -30.53
N LYS A 88 -0.05 -20.64 -29.95
CA LYS A 88 -0.75 -20.47 -28.66
C LYS A 88 0.20 -20.12 -27.51
N ILE A 89 1.40 -20.69 -27.49
CA ILE A 89 2.45 -20.37 -26.51
C ILE A 89 2.87 -18.92 -26.64
N GLN A 90 3.09 -18.42 -27.86
CA GLN A 90 3.43 -17.01 -28.08
C GLN A 90 2.32 -16.07 -27.62
N GLU A 91 1.05 -16.41 -27.88
CA GLU A 91 -0.09 -15.63 -27.42
C GLU A 91 -0.22 -15.65 -25.89
N ALA A 92 -0.07 -16.81 -25.27
CA ALA A 92 -0.10 -16.97 -23.82
C ALA A 92 1.04 -16.20 -23.13
N HIS A 93 2.24 -16.29 -23.67
CA HIS A 93 3.39 -15.52 -23.19
C HIS A 93 3.15 -14.00 -23.27
N ALA A 94 2.61 -13.53 -24.38
CA ALA A 94 2.25 -12.12 -24.52
C ALA A 94 1.16 -11.67 -23.53
N GLN A 95 0.20 -12.55 -23.21
CA GLN A 95 -0.81 -12.29 -22.19
C GLN A 95 -0.21 -12.27 -20.78
N TYR A 96 0.66 -13.24 -20.47
CA TYR A 96 1.36 -13.29 -19.19
C TYR A 96 2.20 -12.02 -18.95
N GLU A 97 3.01 -11.59 -19.92
CA GLU A 97 3.81 -10.37 -19.77
C GLU A 97 2.96 -9.11 -19.62
N ARG A 98 1.81 -9.02 -20.30
CA ARG A 98 0.84 -7.92 -20.08
C ARG A 98 0.25 -7.97 -18.67
N ALA A 99 -0.21 -9.14 -18.23
CA ALA A 99 -0.78 -9.31 -16.89
C ALA A 99 0.23 -8.99 -15.80
N LYS A 100 1.47 -9.45 -15.95
CA LYS A 100 2.60 -9.16 -15.06
C LYS A 100 2.93 -7.68 -15.01
N SER A 101 3.02 -6.99 -16.15
CA SER A 101 3.26 -5.55 -16.22
C SER A 101 2.15 -4.76 -15.52
N MET A 102 0.88 -5.12 -15.76
CA MET A 102 -0.25 -4.48 -15.09
C MET A 102 -0.24 -4.71 -13.57
N ALA A 103 0.05 -5.94 -13.14
CA ALA A 103 0.16 -6.25 -11.71
C ALA A 103 1.34 -5.52 -11.05
N GLN A 104 2.45 -5.34 -11.76
CA GLN A 104 3.61 -4.60 -11.24
C GLN A 104 3.33 -3.11 -11.12
N LEU A 105 2.68 -2.49 -12.10
CA LEU A 105 2.27 -1.09 -12.02
C LEU A 105 1.36 -0.80 -10.81
N THR A 106 0.53 -1.77 -10.42
CA THR A 106 -0.33 -1.64 -9.24
C THR A 106 0.39 -1.86 -7.90
N LYS A 107 1.62 -2.39 -7.91
CA LYS A 107 2.46 -2.58 -6.72
C LYS A 107 3.38 -1.39 -6.46
N GLN A 108 3.67 -0.58 -7.47
CA GLN A 108 4.48 0.62 -7.30
C GLN A 108 3.79 1.62 -6.37
N GLY A 109 4.58 2.30 -5.55
CA GLY A 109 4.06 3.27 -4.62
C GLY A 109 5.14 3.81 -3.68
N HIS A 110 4.68 4.39 -2.58
CA HIS A 110 5.55 4.97 -1.57
C HIS A 110 5.22 4.38 -0.20
N VAL A 111 6.23 3.97 0.54
CA VAL A 111 6.12 3.68 1.97
C VAL A 111 6.50 4.94 2.74
N TYR A 112 5.65 5.37 3.66
CA TYR A 112 5.89 6.54 4.49
C TYR A 112 6.15 6.15 5.95
N ILE A 113 7.03 6.91 6.59
CA ILE A 113 7.31 6.86 8.02
C ILE A 113 6.99 8.24 8.58
N ILE A 114 5.96 8.31 9.41
CA ILE A 114 5.45 9.57 9.95
C ILE A 114 5.29 9.48 11.47
N SER A 115 5.42 10.61 12.15
CA SER A 115 5.16 10.74 13.58
C SER A 115 4.17 11.88 13.85
N ASN A 116 3.65 11.92 15.06
CA ASN A 116 2.86 13.05 15.56
C ASN A 116 3.13 13.14 17.07
N ILE A 117 4.17 13.90 17.42
CA ILE A 117 4.68 13.95 18.79
C ILE A 117 3.64 14.55 19.76
N GLY A 118 2.89 15.55 19.30
CA GLY A 118 1.86 16.20 20.09
C GLY A 118 0.64 15.32 20.38
N SER A 119 0.37 14.31 19.51
CA SER A 119 -0.77 13.40 19.68
C SER A 119 -0.39 12.09 20.35
N PHE A 120 0.80 11.54 20.10
CA PHE A 120 1.18 10.19 20.49
C PHE A 120 2.46 10.12 21.35
N GLY A 121 3.14 11.24 21.53
CA GLY A 121 4.41 11.34 22.23
C GLY A 121 5.62 10.94 21.38
N GLU A 122 6.79 10.93 22.02
CA GLU A 122 8.06 10.58 21.40
C GLU A 122 8.13 9.09 21.03
N ASP A 123 8.96 8.77 20.03
CA ASP A 123 9.26 7.42 19.58
C ASP A 123 8.02 6.62 19.09
N VAL A 124 6.95 7.30 18.71
CA VAL A 124 5.75 6.67 18.13
C VAL A 124 5.65 7.02 16.66
N PHE A 125 5.80 6.01 15.80
CA PHE A 125 5.78 6.16 14.35
C PHE A 125 4.66 5.34 13.73
N LYS A 126 4.04 5.91 12.70
CA LYS A 126 3.17 5.17 11.80
C LYS A 126 3.96 4.85 10.54
N ILE A 127 3.89 3.57 10.15
CA ILE A 127 4.45 3.06 8.89
C ILE A 127 3.27 2.59 8.04
N GLY A 128 3.17 3.11 6.83
CA GLY A 128 2.12 2.75 5.89
C GLY A 128 2.53 3.03 4.47
N MET A 129 1.68 2.66 3.51
CA MET A 129 1.96 2.89 2.10
C MET A 129 0.86 3.69 1.41
N THR A 130 1.22 4.26 0.26
CA THR A 130 0.28 4.90 -0.66
C THR A 130 0.71 4.66 -2.11
N ARG A 131 -0.27 4.56 -3.02
CA ARG A 131 -0.04 4.48 -4.47
C ARG A 131 -0.39 5.76 -5.19
N ARG A 132 -0.67 6.83 -4.44
CA ARG A 132 -1.02 8.12 -5.03
C ARG A 132 0.19 8.73 -5.74
N LEU A 133 -0.07 9.45 -6.83
CA LEU A 133 0.95 10.22 -7.54
C LEU A 133 1.57 11.27 -6.61
N GLU A 134 0.73 11.91 -5.77
CA GLU A 134 1.16 12.85 -4.74
C GLU A 134 1.05 12.16 -3.36
N PRO A 135 2.13 11.54 -2.87
CA PRO A 135 2.08 10.76 -1.63
C PRO A 135 1.80 11.61 -0.39
N MET A 136 2.17 12.91 -0.42
CA MET A 136 1.90 13.85 0.68
C MET A 136 0.41 14.11 0.91
N ASP A 137 -0.44 13.93 -0.09
CA ASP A 137 -1.89 14.06 0.10
C ASP A 137 -2.43 12.99 1.04
N ARG A 138 -1.82 11.80 1.03
CA ARG A 138 -2.16 10.75 2.00
C ARG A 138 -1.81 11.14 3.42
N VAL A 139 -0.65 11.77 3.63
CA VAL A 139 -0.25 12.24 4.96
C VAL A 139 -1.18 13.34 5.46
N LYS A 140 -1.56 14.30 4.59
CA LYS A 140 -2.53 15.36 4.92
C LYS A 140 -3.89 14.78 5.32
N GLU A 141 -4.39 13.77 4.63
CA GLU A 141 -5.64 13.09 5.00
C GLU A 141 -5.55 12.41 6.37
N LEU A 142 -4.41 11.78 6.68
CA LEU A 142 -4.17 11.18 7.98
C LEU A 142 -4.09 12.23 9.08
N SER A 143 -3.69 13.45 8.74
CA SER A 143 -3.64 14.64 9.61
C SER A 143 -5.02 15.33 9.77
N GLY A 144 -6.10 14.73 9.26
CA GLY A 144 -7.44 15.29 9.35
C GLY A 144 -8.02 15.28 10.77
N ALA A 145 -9.34 15.49 10.89
CA ALA A 145 -10.08 15.76 12.12
C ALA A 145 -9.89 14.78 13.31
N SER A 146 -9.20 13.66 13.08
CA SER A 146 -9.00 12.62 14.10
C SER A 146 -7.77 12.82 14.99
N VAL A 147 -6.89 13.75 14.63
CA VAL A 147 -5.67 14.07 15.40
C VAL A 147 -5.55 15.58 15.60
N PRO A 148 -5.09 16.05 16.78
CA PRO A 148 -5.01 17.48 17.11
C PRO A 148 -3.89 18.21 16.37
N PHE A 149 -2.89 17.51 15.85
CA PHE A 149 -1.75 18.09 15.14
C PHE A 149 -1.49 17.31 13.84
N ASP A 150 -0.87 17.95 12.86
CA ASP A 150 -0.47 17.32 11.63
C ASP A 150 0.65 16.29 11.86
N PHE A 151 0.72 15.30 10.97
CA PHE A 151 1.81 14.34 10.98
C PHE A 151 3.08 14.93 10.37
N ASP A 152 4.20 14.70 11.05
CA ASP A 152 5.54 15.00 10.56
C ASP A 152 6.06 13.82 9.75
N VAL A 153 6.67 14.11 8.59
CA VAL A 153 7.21 13.09 7.68
C VAL A 153 8.69 12.90 7.92
N HIS A 154 9.09 11.69 8.32
CA HIS A 154 10.49 11.29 8.46
C HIS A 154 11.08 10.74 7.18
N ALA A 155 10.34 9.90 6.47
CA ALA A 155 10.76 9.35 5.18
C ALA A 155 9.56 9.09 4.26
N MET A 156 9.81 9.26 2.96
CA MET A 156 8.88 8.91 1.88
C MET A 156 9.67 8.09 0.85
N ILE A 157 9.47 6.79 0.84
CA ILE A 157 10.29 5.81 0.14
C ILE A 157 9.55 5.33 -1.10
N SER A 158 10.03 5.72 -2.28
CA SER A 158 9.49 5.22 -3.55
C SER A 158 10.01 3.81 -3.81
N CYS A 159 9.13 2.86 -4.13
CA CYS A 159 9.52 1.48 -4.40
C CYS A 159 8.57 0.78 -5.39
N ASP A 160 9.11 -0.25 -6.06
CA ASP A 160 8.37 -1.01 -7.07
C ASP A 160 7.33 -1.97 -6.46
N ASP A 161 7.50 -2.36 -5.20
CA ASP A 161 6.54 -3.19 -4.46
C ASP A 161 6.33 -2.61 -3.05
N ALA A 162 5.54 -1.53 -2.97
CA ALA A 162 5.23 -0.85 -1.72
C ALA A 162 4.49 -1.75 -0.72
N PRO A 163 3.51 -2.58 -1.12
CA PRO A 163 2.87 -3.54 -0.23
C PRO A 163 3.84 -4.55 0.40
N ALA A 164 4.81 -5.06 -0.39
CA ALA A 164 5.79 -6.02 0.10
C ALA A 164 6.75 -5.37 1.11
N LEU A 165 7.24 -4.16 0.82
CA LEU A 165 8.11 -3.42 1.73
C LEU A 165 7.40 -3.06 3.03
N GLU A 166 6.17 -2.50 2.96
CA GLU A 166 5.34 -2.20 4.13
C GLU A 166 5.15 -3.43 5.01
N LYS A 167 4.73 -4.55 4.42
CA LYS A 167 4.55 -5.81 5.14
C LYS A 167 5.83 -6.27 5.82
N THR A 168 6.95 -6.25 5.11
CA THR A 168 8.25 -6.68 5.65
C THR A 168 8.68 -5.83 6.84
N LEU A 169 8.46 -4.51 6.77
CA LEU A 169 8.73 -3.60 7.89
C LEU A 169 7.81 -3.89 9.08
N HIS A 170 6.52 -4.10 8.82
CA HIS A 170 5.55 -4.46 9.86
C HIS A 170 5.92 -5.77 10.56
N ASP A 171 6.33 -6.80 9.81
CA ASP A 171 6.75 -8.11 10.34
C ASP A 171 8.04 -7.97 11.18
N SER A 172 9.02 -7.20 10.71
CA SER A 172 10.29 -6.95 11.43
C SER A 172 10.10 -6.17 12.72
N LEU A 173 9.09 -5.28 12.75
CA LEU A 173 8.80 -4.40 13.87
C LEU A 173 7.62 -4.87 14.73
N GLU A 174 7.09 -6.07 14.51
CA GLU A 174 5.88 -6.58 15.16
C GLU A 174 5.93 -6.49 16.70
N LYS A 175 7.08 -6.76 17.31
CA LYS A 175 7.27 -6.68 18.77
C LYS A 175 7.11 -5.26 19.34
N TYR A 176 7.25 -4.23 18.51
CA TYR A 176 7.13 -2.81 18.86
C TYR A 176 5.74 -2.23 18.56
N ARG A 177 4.85 -3.04 17.98
CA ARG A 177 3.49 -2.64 17.63
C ARG A 177 2.71 -2.24 18.88
N ILE A 178 2.08 -1.05 18.84
CA ILE A 178 1.30 -0.54 19.97
C ILE A 178 -0.03 -1.29 20.09
N ASN A 179 -0.77 -1.42 18.99
CA ASN A 179 -2.05 -2.13 18.98
C ASN A 179 -1.86 -3.55 18.40
N ARG A 180 -1.83 -4.55 19.29
CA ARG A 180 -1.64 -5.96 18.94
C ARG A 180 -2.95 -6.70 18.64
N ILE A 181 -4.11 -6.05 18.86
CA ILE A 181 -5.44 -6.63 18.60
C ILE A 181 -5.92 -6.21 17.21
N ASN A 182 -5.84 -4.92 16.90
CA ASN A 182 -6.21 -4.40 15.60
C ASN A 182 -4.95 -4.06 14.79
N LEU A 183 -4.50 -5.02 14.00
CA LEU A 183 -3.28 -4.90 13.17
C LEU A 183 -3.37 -3.82 12.07
N ARG A 184 -4.58 -3.32 11.77
CA ARG A 184 -4.77 -2.17 10.86
C ARG A 184 -4.35 -0.84 11.47
N LYS A 185 -4.10 -0.80 12.79
CA LYS A 185 -3.51 0.34 13.48
C LYS A 185 -1.98 0.18 13.48
N GLU A 186 -1.35 0.72 12.47
CA GLU A 186 0.05 0.51 12.07
C GLU A 186 1.00 1.49 12.78
N PHE A 187 0.86 1.57 14.12
CA PHE A 187 1.70 2.38 14.98
C PHE A 187 2.67 1.54 15.78
N PHE A 188 3.93 1.99 15.83
CA PHE A 188 5.04 1.30 16.47
C PHE A 188 5.73 2.23 17.44
N ARG A 189 6.08 1.71 18.64
CA ARG A 189 6.87 2.45 19.63
C ARG A 189 8.30 1.93 19.61
N VAL A 190 9.17 2.67 18.93
CA VAL A 190 10.56 2.25 18.67
C VAL A 190 11.37 3.48 18.22
N LYS A 191 12.67 3.48 18.44
CA LYS A 191 13.56 4.54 17.93
C LYS A 191 13.60 4.59 16.41
N LEU A 192 13.63 5.79 15.83
CA LEU A 192 13.64 6.01 14.38
C LEU A 192 14.79 5.27 13.69
N GLU A 193 16.00 5.30 14.29
CA GLU A 193 17.18 4.68 13.71
C GLU A 193 16.97 3.17 13.48
N ARG A 194 16.19 2.53 14.35
CA ARG A 194 15.86 1.12 14.15
C ARG A 194 14.93 0.90 12.96
N ILE A 195 13.96 1.78 12.74
CA ILE A 195 13.09 1.71 11.57
C ILE A 195 13.92 1.91 10.31
N ILE A 196 14.78 2.92 10.28
CA ILE A 196 15.64 3.22 9.14
C ILE A 196 16.59 2.05 8.85
N ASN A 197 17.21 1.45 9.86
CA ASN A 197 18.05 0.25 9.67
C ASN A 197 17.28 -0.93 9.05
N GLU A 198 16.00 -1.14 9.40
CA GLU A 198 15.17 -2.17 8.76
C GLU A 198 14.84 -1.79 7.30
N VAL A 199 14.55 -0.52 7.03
CA VAL A 199 14.33 -0.03 5.66
C VAL A 199 15.59 -0.24 4.82
N GLU A 200 16.75 0.17 5.28
CA GLU A 200 18.02 0.04 4.55
C GLU A 200 18.38 -1.43 4.27
N ARG A 201 18.03 -2.33 5.18
CA ARG A 201 18.25 -3.77 5.01
C ARG A 201 17.42 -4.37 3.86
N HIS A 202 16.20 -3.87 3.64
CA HIS A 202 15.25 -4.45 2.69
C HIS A 202 15.10 -3.66 1.39
N HIS A 203 15.38 -2.37 1.41
CA HIS A 203 15.21 -1.47 0.27
C HIS A 203 16.53 -0.84 -0.20
N GLY A 204 17.50 -0.69 0.70
CA GLY A 204 18.73 0.05 0.46
C GLY A 204 18.70 1.44 1.11
N GLN A 205 19.72 2.24 0.80
CA GLN A 205 19.92 3.56 1.41
C GLN A 205 18.74 4.50 1.12
N VAL A 206 18.25 5.19 2.16
CA VAL A 206 17.12 6.13 2.06
C VAL A 206 17.48 7.48 2.69
N GLU A 207 16.96 8.54 2.13
CA GLU A 207 17.01 9.87 2.75
C GLU A 207 15.89 9.99 3.78
N TYR A 208 16.23 10.49 4.97
CA TYR A 208 15.26 10.69 6.04
C TYR A 208 15.55 11.94 6.87
N VAL A 209 14.52 12.46 7.52
CA VAL A 209 14.61 13.57 8.47
C VAL A 209 14.48 12.99 9.89
N ALA A 210 15.56 13.08 10.65
CA ALA A 210 15.57 12.53 12.01
C ALA A 210 14.65 13.30 12.96
N ASP A 211 14.65 14.63 12.84
CA ASP A 211 13.93 15.53 13.73
C ASP A 211 13.14 16.57 12.91
N PRO A 212 11.95 16.23 12.41
CA PRO A 212 11.08 17.17 11.72
C PRO A 212 10.52 18.19 12.70
N ALA A 213 10.20 19.37 12.18
CA ALA A 213 10.01 20.57 13.00
C ALA A 213 8.76 20.59 13.93
N ALA A 214 7.83 19.62 13.88
CA ALA A 214 6.60 19.56 14.70
C ALA A 214 5.94 20.94 14.96
N LEU A 215 5.86 21.77 13.91
CA LEU A 215 5.60 23.21 14.00
C LEU A 215 4.31 23.57 14.77
N GLN A 216 3.21 22.90 14.46
CA GLN A 216 1.93 23.18 15.10
C GLN A 216 1.94 22.86 16.59
N TYR A 217 2.62 21.77 16.96
CA TYR A 217 2.74 21.36 18.36
C TYR A 217 3.59 22.34 19.14
N LEU A 218 4.77 22.75 18.65
CA LEU A 218 5.65 23.71 19.30
C LEU A 218 4.99 25.07 19.43
N GLN A 219 4.33 25.57 18.39
CA GLN A 219 3.55 26.81 18.45
C GLN A 219 2.45 26.75 19.51
N SER A 220 1.75 25.61 19.62
CA SER A 220 0.71 25.43 20.63
C SER A 220 1.26 25.48 22.06
N LEU A 221 2.48 24.97 22.30
CA LEU A 221 3.16 25.07 23.59
C LEU A 221 3.54 26.51 23.93
N GLU A 222 4.05 27.27 22.95
CA GLU A 222 4.37 28.70 23.13
C GLU A 222 3.14 29.53 23.49
N TYR A 223 1.98 29.26 22.89
CA TYR A 223 0.73 29.91 23.25
C TYR A 223 0.32 29.62 24.71
N ALA A 224 0.40 28.37 25.14
CA ALA A 224 0.06 27.98 26.49
C ALA A 224 0.99 28.60 27.54
N GLU A 225 2.29 28.75 27.27
CA GLU A 225 3.26 29.41 28.13
C GLU A 225 2.98 30.91 28.24
N ASN A 226 2.60 31.58 27.15
CA ASN A 226 2.25 33.02 27.12
C ASN A 226 0.93 33.35 27.83
N GLU A 227 -0.02 32.41 27.88
CA GLU A 227 -1.27 32.57 28.62
C GLU A 227 -1.08 32.33 30.13
N ALA A 228 -0.06 31.60 30.54
CA ALA A 228 0.24 31.30 31.94
C ALA A 228 1.16 32.32 32.62
N ALA A 229 1.73 33.26 31.87
CA ALA A 229 2.62 34.32 32.34
C ALA A 229 1.89 35.66 32.53
#